data_a70a5d678c77edfa76699e9a77392c65
#
_entry.id   a70a5d678c77edfa76699e9a77392c65
#
_cell.length_a   1.000
_cell.length_b   1.000
_cell.length_c   1.000
_cell.angle_alpha   90.00
_cell.angle_beta   90.00
_cell.angle_gamma   90.00
#
_symmetry.space_group_name_H-M   'P 1'
#
loop_
_entity.id
_entity.type
_entity.pdbx_description
1 polymer ?
#
loop_
_entity_poly.entity_id
_entity_poly.type
_entity_poly.pdbx_seq_one_letter_code
_entity_poly.pdbx_strand_id
1 'polypeptide(L)'
;AVSYKNGETVTVSVPSGSDIATLELTAKNSKGVKTYERVVFATEVKYSISSGTKVYFEKPDSWGDQIFAYVYNDELYENETWPGIEMTKESDGKYSYTFTEDWETPYIIFNDGDEDGSQQYPADNGLTVEDGKTYTIE
;
A
#
# COMPACT_ATOMS: atom_id res chain seq x y z
N ALA A 1 -19.46 -30.50 7.76
CA ALA A 1 -20.33 -29.44 7.21
C ALA A 1 -21.01 -28.69 8.36
N VAL A 2 -21.06 -27.37 8.28
CA VAL A 2 -21.77 -26.51 9.23
C VAL A 2 -23.06 -26.06 8.60
N SER A 3 -24.17 -26.11 9.36
CA SER A 3 -25.48 -25.70 8.87
C SER A 3 -25.87 -24.33 9.44
N TYR A 4 -26.38 -23.46 8.59
CA TYR A 4 -26.86 -22.14 8.93
C TYR A 4 -28.34 -22.00 8.62
N LYS A 5 -29.03 -21.19 9.41
CA LYS A 5 -30.44 -20.85 9.14
C LYS A 5 -30.51 -19.64 8.22
N ASN A 6 -31.65 -19.50 7.56
CA ASN A 6 -31.86 -18.31 6.73
C ASN A 6 -31.77 -17.04 7.56
N GLY A 7 -30.98 -16.10 7.12
CA GLY A 7 -30.70 -14.83 7.82
C GLY A 7 -29.53 -14.85 8.82
N GLU A 8 -28.87 -15.98 9.02
CA GLU A 8 -27.65 -16.01 9.83
C GLU A 8 -26.47 -15.42 9.04
N THR A 9 -25.61 -14.73 9.76
CA THR A 9 -24.36 -14.19 9.20
C THR A 9 -23.27 -15.26 9.23
N VAL A 10 -22.65 -15.45 8.09
CA VAL A 10 -21.48 -16.34 7.94
C VAL A 10 -20.21 -15.50 7.83
N THR A 11 -19.25 -15.74 8.73
CA THR A 11 -17.96 -15.09 8.65
C THR A 11 -17.00 -15.98 7.85
N VAL A 12 -16.43 -15.42 6.79
CA VAL A 12 -15.42 -16.07 5.95
C VAL A 12 -14.09 -15.38 6.18
N SER A 13 -13.09 -16.15 6.56
CA SER A 13 -11.72 -15.63 6.76
C SER A 13 -10.86 -16.05 5.58
N VAL A 14 -10.09 -15.09 5.05
CA VAL A 14 -9.08 -15.39 4.05
C VAL A 14 -7.88 -16.03 4.73
N PRO A 15 -7.41 -17.21 4.28
CA PRO A 15 -6.23 -17.84 4.86
C PRO A 15 -4.99 -16.96 4.76
N SER A 16 -4.11 -17.04 5.76
CA SER A 16 -2.83 -16.32 5.75
C SER A 16 -2.01 -16.68 4.52
N GLY A 17 -1.54 -15.66 3.79
CA GLY A 17 -0.79 -15.83 2.55
C GLY A 17 -1.65 -16.10 1.30
N SER A 18 -2.98 -15.96 1.41
CA SER A 18 -3.93 -16.05 0.30
C SER A 18 -4.75 -14.77 0.21
N ASP A 19 -5.06 -14.36 -1.00
CA ASP A 19 -5.94 -13.24 -1.31
C ASP A 19 -7.36 -13.69 -1.70
N ILE A 20 -7.62 -14.99 -1.67
CA ILE A 20 -8.87 -15.60 -2.10
C ILE A 20 -9.41 -16.57 -1.03
N ALA A 21 -10.69 -16.44 -0.69
CA ALA A 21 -11.46 -17.43 0.04
C ALA A 21 -12.66 -17.89 -0.79
N THR A 22 -12.98 -19.18 -0.70
CA THR A 22 -14.13 -19.76 -1.42
C THR A 22 -15.12 -20.34 -0.42
N LEU A 23 -16.39 -19.99 -0.57
CA LEU A 23 -17.50 -20.54 0.19
C LEU A 23 -18.41 -21.34 -0.76
N GLU A 24 -18.66 -22.61 -0.43
CA GLU A 24 -19.65 -23.42 -1.12
C GLU A 24 -20.93 -23.49 -0.31
N LEU A 25 -22.03 -23.06 -0.91
CA LEU A 25 -23.35 -23.06 -0.31
C LEU A 25 -24.22 -24.16 -0.91
N THR A 26 -24.92 -24.89 -0.04
CA THR A 26 -25.95 -25.84 -0.44
C THR A 26 -27.25 -25.48 0.24
N ALA A 27 -28.25 -25.13 -0.53
CA ALA A 27 -29.60 -24.89 -0.04
C ALA A 27 -30.54 -26.03 -0.44
N LYS A 28 -31.46 -26.38 0.44
CA LYS A 28 -32.54 -27.33 0.17
C LYS A 28 -33.88 -26.63 0.33
N ASN A 29 -34.74 -26.78 -0.66
CA ASN A 29 -36.12 -26.37 -0.51
C ASN A 29 -36.94 -27.42 0.27
N SER A 30 -38.19 -27.12 0.53
CA SER A 30 -39.14 -28.04 1.24
C SER A 30 -39.37 -29.40 0.52
N LYS A 31 -39.02 -29.49 -0.77
CA LYS A 31 -39.13 -30.69 -1.57
C LYS A 31 -37.79 -31.47 -1.63
N GLY A 32 -36.78 -31.01 -0.90
CA GLY A 32 -35.48 -31.64 -0.88
C GLY A 32 -34.59 -31.33 -2.10
N VAL A 33 -35.01 -30.43 -2.98
CA VAL A 33 -34.19 -30.01 -4.13
C VAL A 33 -33.00 -29.20 -3.63
N LYS A 34 -31.80 -29.61 -4.00
CA LYS A 34 -30.54 -28.97 -3.63
C LYS A 34 -30.16 -27.95 -4.69
N THR A 35 -29.79 -26.75 -4.21
CA THR A 35 -29.14 -25.71 -5.02
C THR A 35 -27.73 -25.50 -4.50
N TYR A 36 -26.76 -25.47 -5.41
CA TYR A 36 -25.35 -25.25 -5.09
C TYR A 36 -24.93 -23.89 -5.62
N GLU A 37 -24.29 -23.13 -4.79
CA GLU A 37 -23.70 -21.85 -5.18
C GLU A 37 -22.28 -21.80 -4.64
N ARG A 38 -21.36 -21.35 -5.48
CA ARG A 38 -19.96 -21.13 -5.12
C ARG A 38 -19.68 -19.65 -5.17
N VAL A 39 -19.33 -19.07 -4.00
CA VAL A 39 -18.96 -17.68 -3.86
C VAL A 39 -17.46 -17.60 -3.64
N VAL A 40 -16.78 -16.80 -4.45
CA VAL A 40 -15.36 -16.52 -4.30
C VAL A 40 -15.19 -15.10 -3.79
N PHE A 41 -14.51 -14.96 -2.65
CA PHE A 41 -14.16 -13.68 -2.08
C PHE A 41 -12.70 -13.39 -2.41
N ALA A 42 -12.45 -12.29 -3.09
CA ALA A 42 -11.11 -11.71 -3.24
C ALA A 42 -10.98 -10.54 -2.27
N THR A 43 -9.89 -10.49 -1.53
CA THR A 43 -9.54 -9.32 -0.71
C THR A 43 -8.50 -8.50 -1.42
N GLU A 44 -8.66 -7.18 -1.39
CA GLU A 44 -7.58 -6.27 -1.71
C GLU A 44 -6.54 -6.36 -0.59
N VAL A 45 -5.27 -6.61 -0.96
CA VAL A 45 -4.18 -6.63 0.01
C VAL A 45 -3.84 -5.18 0.35
N LYS A 46 -4.23 -4.75 1.55
CA LYS A 46 -3.86 -3.43 2.07
C LYS A 46 -2.59 -3.57 2.91
N TYR A 47 -1.55 -2.84 2.53
CA TYR A 47 -0.33 -2.73 3.31
C TYR A 47 -0.46 -1.54 4.25
N SER A 48 -0.26 -1.77 5.54
CA SER A 48 -0.19 -0.71 6.55
C SER A 48 1.26 -0.35 6.82
N ILE A 49 1.54 0.95 6.80
CA ILE A 49 2.80 1.54 7.22
C ILE A 49 2.56 2.28 8.52
N SER A 50 3.30 1.93 9.55
CA SER A 50 3.17 2.53 10.87
C SER A 50 4.00 3.81 11.01
N SER A 51 3.55 4.71 11.85
CA SER A 51 4.37 5.84 12.34
C SER A 51 5.71 5.32 12.85
N GLY A 52 6.81 6.00 12.51
CA GLY A 52 8.17 5.58 12.80
C GLY A 52 8.84 4.74 11.71
N THR A 53 8.10 4.25 10.72
CA THR A 53 8.67 3.62 9.53
C THR A 53 9.63 4.58 8.84
N LYS A 54 10.82 4.09 8.46
CA LYS A 54 11.87 4.89 7.84
C LYS A 54 12.29 4.28 6.51
N VAL A 55 12.38 5.11 5.49
CA VAL A 55 12.87 4.74 4.15
C VAL A 55 14.05 5.60 3.76
N TYR A 56 14.85 5.10 2.82
CA TYR A 56 16.05 5.75 2.35
C TYR A 56 16.04 5.90 0.83
N PHE A 57 16.70 6.94 0.35
CA PHE A 57 16.89 7.18 -1.08
C PHE A 57 18.34 7.52 -1.39
N GLU A 58 18.91 6.85 -2.38
CA GLU A 58 20.18 7.17 -2.99
C GLU A 58 19.92 7.97 -4.26
N LYS A 59 20.14 9.28 -4.19
CA LYS A 59 19.94 10.16 -5.34
C LYS A 59 21.07 10.01 -6.37
N PRO A 60 20.78 10.22 -7.66
CA PRO A 60 21.84 10.38 -8.66
C PRO A 60 22.67 11.64 -8.39
N ASP A 61 23.93 11.63 -8.81
CA ASP A 61 24.83 12.80 -8.70
C ASP A 61 24.30 14.03 -9.46
N SER A 62 23.48 13.81 -10.48
CA SER A 62 22.89 14.88 -11.29
C SER A 62 21.77 15.65 -10.59
N TRP A 63 21.23 15.12 -9.48
CA TRP A 63 20.17 15.80 -8.71
C TRP A 63 20.75 16.81 -7.74
N GLY A 64 19.96 17.83 -7.40
CA GLY A 64 20.30 18.81 -6.37
C GLY A 64 20.54 18.20 -4.99
N ASP A 65 20.97 19.01 -4.04
CA ASP A 65 21.27 18.57 -2.67
C ASP A 65 20.03 18.53 -1.75
N GLN A 66 18.94 19.16 -2.14
CA GLN A 66 17.65 19.07 -1.46
C GLN A 66 16.85 17.95 -2.10
N ILE A 67 16.39 17.01 -1.30
CA ILE A 67 15.57 15.87 -1.74
C ILE A 67 14.30 15.85 -0.91
N PHE A 68 13.18 15.61 -1.58
CA PHE A 68 11.85 15.57 -0.99
C PHE A 68 11.22 14.21 -1.17
N ALA A 69 10.41 13.81 -0.21
CA ALA A 69 9.54 12.65 -0.26
C ALA A 69 8.08 13.12 -0.37
N TYR A 70 7.47 12.89 -1.50
CA TYR A 70 6.03 13.06 -1.68
C TYR A 70 5.35 11.73 -1.46
N VAL A 71 4.53 11.64 -0.43
CA VAL A 71 3.79 10.43 -0.04
C VAL A 71 2.30 10.67 -0.22
N TYR A 72 1.63 9.73 -0.86
CA TYR A 72 0.19 9.79 -1.11
C TYR A 72 -0.44 8.39 -1.14
N ASN A 73 -1.75 8.31 -1.11
CA ASN A 73 -2.50 7.08 -1.34
C ASN A 73 -3.70 7.30 -2.27
N ASP A 74 -4.38 6.20 -2.63
CA ASP A 74 -5.53 6.24 -3.55
C ASP A 74 -6.74 6.98 -2.96
N GLU A 75 -6.78 7.24 -1.65
CA GLU A 75 -7.83 7.99 -0.97
C GLU A 75 -7.59 9.51 -0.96
N LEU A 76 -6.65 10.00 -1.77
CA LEU A 76 -6.27 11.41 -1.90
C LEU A 76 -5.65 12.04 -0.64
N TYR A 77 -5.09 11.24 0.25
CA TYR A 77 -4.23 11.73 1.32
C TYR A 77 -2.81 11.93 0.79
N GLU A 78 -2.18 13.00 1.24
CA GLU A 78 -0.79 13.33 0.97
C GLU A 78 -0.10 13.80 2.24
N ASN A 79 1.21 13.57 2.34
CA ASN A 79 1.98 14.00 3.51
C ASN A 79 2.15 15.53 3.58
N GLU A 80 2.27 16.14 2.43
CA GLU A 80 2.33 17.59 2.20
C GLU A 80 2.05 17.84 0.72
N THR A 81 1.70 19.07 0.35
CA THR A 81 1.60 19.47 -1.06
C THR A 81 2.94 19.26 -1.75
N TRP A 82 2.88 19.00 -3.07
CA TRP A 82 4.10 18.86 -3.88
C TRP A 82 5.09 20.02 -3.63
N PRO A 83 6.38 19.79 -3.44
CA PRO A 83 7.15 18.54 -3.65
C PRO A 83 7.14 17.53 -2.50
N GLY A 84 6.37 17.74 -1.45
CA GLY A 84 6.33 16.89 -0.28
C GLY A 84 7.22 17.40 0.85
N ILE A 85 7.67 16.50 1.72
CA ILE A 85 8.51 16.83 2.88
C ILE A 85 9.97 16.62 2.55
N GLU A 86 10.82 17.61 2.91
CA GLU A 86 12.26 17.53 2.74
C GLU A 86 12.84 16.35 3.54
N MET A 87 13.66 15.55 2.88
CA MET A 87 14.34 14.41 3.47
C MET A 87 15.61 14.82 4.22
N THR A 88 15.98 14.05 5.21
CA THR A 88 17.20 14.26 5.98
C THR A 88 18.38 13.59 5.29
N LYS A 89 19.46 14.35 5.03
CA LYS A 89 20.73 13.80 4.54
C LYS A 89 21.45 13.09 5.67
N GLU A 90 21.69 11.80 5.49
CA GLU A 90 22.41 10.97 6.45
C GLU A 90 23.93 11.06 6.25
N SER A 91 24.70 10.60 7.24
CA SER A 91 26.17 10.66 7.22
C SER A 91 26.81 9.80 6.12
N ASP A 92 26.10 8.78 5.62
CA ASP A 92 26.54 7.91 4.52
C ASP A 92 26.19 8.47 3.13
N GLY A 93 25.57 9.65 3.07
CA GLY A 93 25.18 10.33 1.83
C GLY A 93 23.79 9.97 1.30
N LYS A 94 23.10 9.01 1.92
CA LYS A 94 21.70 8.72 1.62
C LYS A 94 20.77 9.79 2.22
N TYR A 95 19.56 9.82 1.72
CA TYR A 95 18.50 10.64 2.26
C TYR A 95 17.47 9.76 2.93
N SER A 96 16.92 10.18 4.06
CA SER A 96 15.91 9.44 4.79
C SER A 96 14.62 10.23 4.98
N TYR A 97 13.50 9.50 4.96
CA TYR A 97 12.18 10.00 5.33
C TYR A 97 11.60 9.10 6.41
N THR A 98 11.08 9.70 7.48
CA THR A 98 10.41 8.98 8.56
C THR A 98 8.93 9.33 8.55
N PHE A 99 8.08 8.32 8.49
CA PHE A 99 6.64 8.47 8.57
C PHE A 99 6.24 8.92 9.99
N THR A 100 5.49 10.00 10.10
CA THR A 100 5.05 10.56 11.38
C THR A 100 3.67 10.06 11.82
N GLU A 101 2.96 9.39 10.94
CA GLU A 101 1.63 8.82 11.16
C GLU A 101 1.46 7.48 10.44
N ASP A 102 0.38 6.77 10.76
CA ASP A 102 0.04 5.51 10.11
C ASP A 102 -0.59 5.77 8.74
N TRP A 103 -0.25 4.93 7.77
CA TRP A 103 -0.74 5.01 6.39
C TRP A 103 -1.28 3.67 5.90
N GLU A 104 -2.40 3.70 5.19
CA GLU A 104 -2.88 2.57 4.39
C GLU A 104 -2.39 2.68 2.96
N THR A 105 -1.66 1.68 2.50
CA THR A 105 -1.17 1.54 1.11
C THR A 105 -0.55 2.82 0.53
N PRO A 106 0.47 3.41 1.18
CA PRO A 106 1.09 4.63 0.67
C PRO A 106 1.98 4.34 -0.52
N TYR A 107 2.05 5.32 -1.41
CA TYR A 107 3.03 5.42 -2.48
C TYR A 107 3.98 6.57 -2.19
N ILE A 108 5.23 6.44 -2.62
CA ILE A 108 6.25 7.45 -2.43
C ILE A 108 6.91 7.83 -3.76
N ILE A 109 7.12 9.12 -3.96
CA ILE A 109 7.90 9.71 -5.06
C ILE A 109 9.01 10.53 -4.43
N PHE A 110 10.23 10.34 -4.91
CA PHE A 110 11.39 11.15 -4.55
C PHE A 110 11.60 12.22 -5.61
N ASN A 111 11.97 13.42 -5.21
CA ASN A 111 12.24 14.53 -6.12
C ASN A 111 13.23 15.53 -5.52
N ASP A 112 13.78 16.42 -6.33
CA ASP A 112 14.73 17.45 -5.91
C ASP A 112 14.09 18.84 -5.71
N GLY A 113 12.75 18.87 -5.59
CA GLY A 113 12.00 20.09 -5.32
C GLY A 113 11.76 20.97 -6.55
N ASP A 114 12.11 20.51 -7.75
CA ASP A 114 11.78 21.22 -8.98
C ASP A 114 10.26 21.21 -9.21
N GLU A 115 9.66 22.40 -9.31
CA GLU A 115 8.22 22.55 -9.51
C GLU A 115 7.77 21.96 -10.86
N ASP A 116 8.66 21.94 -11.85
CA ASP A 116 8.40 21.36 -13.18
C ASP A 116 8.46 19.82 -13.17
N GLY A 117 8.84 19.19 -12.03
CA GLY A 117 8.87 17.74 -11.87
C GLY A 117 9.88 17.02 -12.77
N SER A 118 10.88 17.75 -13.27
CA SER A 118 11.88 17.21 -14.20
C SER A 118 12.86 16.24 -13.56
N GLN A 119 13.00 16.28 -12.23
CA GLN A 119 13.89 15.43 -11.44
C GLN A 119 13.08 14.68 -10.39
N GLN A 120 12.40 13.64 -10.80
CA GLN A 120 11.63 12.79 -9.89
C GLN A 120 11.85 11.30 -10.17
N TYR A 121 11.67 10.48 -9.17
CA TYR A 121 11.69 9.03 -9.27
C TYR A 121 10.62 8.40 -8.37
N PRO A 122 9.76 7.52 -8.91
CA PRO A 122 9.65 7.18 -10.34
C PRO A 122 9.04 8.32 -11.17
N ALA A 123 9.13 8.21 -12.49
CA ALA A 123 8.62 9.23 -13.40
C ALA A 123 7.07 9.32 -13.41
N ASP A 124 6.41 8.22 -13.12
CA ASP A 124 4.95 8.08 -13.17
C ASP A 124 4.36 7.81 -11.78
N ASN A 125 3.82 6.62 -11.56
CA ASN A 125 3.19 6.24 -10.30
C ASN A 125 4.23 6.01 -9.20
N GLY A 126 3.91 6.41 -7.97
CA GLY A 126 4.78 6.22 -6.82
C GLY A 126 5.13 4.75 -6.54
N LEU A 127 6.23 4.55 -5.84
CA LEU A 127 6.68 3.23 -5.40
C LEU A 127 5.95 2.81 -4.13
N THR A 128 5.77 1.51 -3.95
CA THR A 128 5.29 0.96 -2.68
C THR A 128 6.31 1.16 -1.57
N VAL A 129 5.83 1.40 -0.36
CA VAL A 129 6.69 1.66 0.81
C VAL A 129 7.01 0.37 1.54
N GLU A 130 8.29 0.17 1.84
CA GLU A 130 8.78 -0.93 2.67
C GLU A 130 9.71 -0.37 3.75
N ASP A 131 9.49 -0.75 5.03
CA ASP A 131 10.29 -0.25 6.14
C ASP A 131 11.78 -0.64 5.99
N GLY A 132 12.65 0.35 6.22
CA GLY A 132 14.10 0.18 6.12
C GLY A 132 14.66 0.08 4.71
N LYS A 133 13.81 0.12 3.67
CA LYS A 133 14.26 0.00 2.28
C LYS A 133 15.04 1.22 1.80
N THR A 134 16.08 0.97 1.04
CA THR A 134 16.78 1.97 0.25
C THR A 134 16.33 1.88 -1.20
N TYR A 135 15.87 3.00 -1.75
CA TYR A 135 15.46 3.14 -3.14
C TYR A 135 16.60 3.78 -3.93
N THR A 136 16.84 3.26 -5.12
CA THR A 136 17.84 3.75 -6.07
C THR A 136 17.25 3.84 -7.46
N ILE A 137 17.73 4.78 -8.26
CA ILE A 137 17.36 4.86 -9.68
C ILE A 137 18.24 3.87 -10.44
N GLU A 138 17.63 2.92 -11.11
CA GLU A 138 18.32 1.97 -12.00
C GLU A 138 18.56 2.57 -13.38
#